data_33e3ea7800292b2e848829dd93706914
#
_entry.id   33e3ea7800292b2e848829dd93706914
#
_cell.length_a   1.000
_cell.length_b   1.000
_cell.length_c   1.000
_cell.angle_alpha   90.00
_cell.angle_beta   90.00
_cell.angle_gamma   90.00
#
_symmetry.space_group_name_H-M   'P 1'
#
loop_
_entity.id
_entity.type
_entity.pdbx_description
1 polymer ?
#
loop_
_entity_poly.entity_id
_entity_poly.type
_entity_poly.pdbx_seq_one_letter_code
_entity_poly.pdbx_strand_id
1 'polypeptide(L)'
;MSFPLQAQYVVQGVVTDSLTREPLPYTSVYLKGTTEGGMTDDKGQFSFKTYRPQAVLVISAIGYNEYTRLIHPAQGIRLTIALSPVTYALNEVVVKPKRERYKKKDNPAVEFVRQMIEHRDDYSPKELDFWQRDRYEKMTFAINNFDSVKQQKWLYRKFKFLTDYVDTSAVTGKPVLAVSNRELLATDYYRKSPKSQKQRVHARRQAGVDEMLSQQGMEQAISVTMTDVDIYENNITLFTNKFVSPLSSLGPSFYKYYLMDTLTIAGQPCVDLTFVPFNSESFGFTGHLYVTLDSTYFVRRATMNFPQKINLNFVDYMSLEQNFTREADGTRQLVDEHITTEFKLVDNSDGIYAKRDVYYRNYCLLYTS
;
A
#
# COMPACT_ATOMS: atom_id res chain seq x y z
N MET A 1 35.38 -30.64 -42.72
CA MET A 1 34.24 -29.97 -42.08
C MET A 1 34.78 -28.98 -41.07
N SER A 2 34.71 -27.68 -41.38
CA SER A 2 35.16 -26.61 -40.44
C SER A 2 34.02 -26.30 -39.51
N PHE A 3 34.16 -26.62 -38.22
CA PHE A 3 33.24 -26.15 -37.20
C PHE A 3 33.49 -24.67 -36.98
N PRO A 4 32.48 -23.81 -37.11
CA PRO A 4 32.67 -22.40 -36.75
C PRO A 4 33.00 -22.30 -35.26
N LEU A 5 34.15 -21.74 -34.94
CA LEU A 5 34.56 -21.42 -33.58
C LEU A 5 33.63 -20.27 -33.11
N GLN A 6 32.58 -20.59 -32.37
CA GLN A 6 31.73 -19.56 -31.76
C GLN A 6 32.48 -18.88 -30.63
N ALA A 7 32.73 -17.59 -30.78
CA ALA A 7 33.40 -16.80 -29.73
C ALA A 7 32.49 -16.71 -28.49
N GLN A 8 33.06 -17.07 -27.33
CA GLN A 8 32.39 -16.96 -26.04
C GLN A 8 32.70 -15.58 -25.43
N TYR A 9 31.68 -14.84 -25.11
CA TYR A 9 31.77 -13.50 -24.51
C TYR A 9 31.46 -13.56 -23.03
N VAL A 10 32.12 -12.73 -22.23
CA VAL A 10 31.89 -12.60 -20.80
C VAL A 10 31.10 -11.29 -20.53
N VAL A 11 29.99 -11.40 -19.87
CA VAL A 11 29.20 -10.27 -19.35
C VAL A 11 29.41 -10.22 -17.85
N GLN A 12 29.93 -9.12 -17.35
CA GLN A 12 30.22 -8.96 -15.92
C GLN A 12 29.89 -7.55 -15.45
N GLY A 13 29.59 -7.41 -14.16
CA GLY A 13 29.27 -6.11 -13.60
C GLY A 13 28.96 -6.13 -12.12
N VAL A 14 28.51 -4.98 -11.63
CA VAL A 14 28.08 -4.78 -10.25
C VAL A 14 26.71 -4.12 -10.28
N VAL A 15 25.81 -4.61 -9.42
CA VAL A 15 24.48 -4.05 -9.21
C VAL A 15 24.44 -3.42 -7.82
N THR A 16 23.99 -2.17 -7.75
CA THR A 16 23.88 -1.39 -6.50
C THR A 16 22.50 -0.75 -6.40
N ASP A 17 22.11 -0.39 -5.19
CA ASP A 17 20.98 0.49 -4.94
C ASP A 17 21.29 1.92 -5.43
N SER A 18 20.34 2.57 -6.12
CA SER A 18 20.55 3.91 -6.66
C SER A 18 20.59 5.01 -5.59
N LEU A 19 19.96 4.79 -4.43
CA LEU A 19 19.87 5.75 -3.34
C LEU A 19 20.98 5.57 -2.31
N THR A 20 21.16 4.32 -1.80
CA THR A 20 22.11 4.02 -0.74
C THR A 20 23.50 3.71 -1.26
N ARG A 21 23.64 3.36 -2.55
CA ARG A 21 24.87 2.88 -3.19
C ARG A 21 25.39 1.55 -2.65
N GLU A 22 24.60 0.88 -1.82
CA GLU A 22 24.93 -0.45 -1.32
C GLU A 22 24.82 -1.50 -2.43
N PRO A 23 25.68 -2.54 -2.41
CA PRO A 23 25.59 -3.64 -3.37
C PRO A 23 24.30 -4.42 -3.15
N LEU A 24 23.68 -4.87 -4.26
CA LEU A 24 22.46 -5.69 -4.24
C LEU A 24 22.83 -7.17 -4.47
N PRO A 25 22.89 -7.99 -3.41
CA PRO A 25 23.11 -9.42 -3.53
C PRO A 25 21.87 -10.14 -4.07
N TYR A 26 22.09 -11.33 -4.64
CA TYR A 26 21.04 -12.25 -5.12
C TYR A 26 20.07 -11.63 -6.14
N THR A 27 20.51 -10.60 -6.84
CA THR A 27 19.79 -9.99 -7.94
C THR A 27 19.87 -10.86 -9.20
N SER A 28 18.75 -11.18 -9.82
CA SER A 28 18.71 -11.93 -11.06
C SER A 28 19.20 -11.09 -12.24
N VAL A 29 20.17 -11.61 -12.99
CA VAL A 29 20.77 -10.98 -14.17
C VAL A 29 20.73 -11.98 -15.32
N TYR A 30 19.96 -11.72 -16.37
CA TYR A 30 19.80 -12.67 -17.48
C TYR A 30 19.57 -11.97 -18.81
N LEU A 31 19.74 -12.73 -19.89
CA LEU A 31 19.44 -12.26 -21.25
C LEU A 31 18.01 -12.60 -21.62
N LYS A 32 17.23 -11.60 -22.03
CA LYS A 32 15.80 -11.72 -22.34
C LYS A 32 15.54 -12.81 -23.38
N GLY A 33 14.61 -13.72 -23.03
CA GLY A 33 14.23 -14.84 -23.90
C GLY A 33 15.26 -15.97 -23.97
N THR A 34 16.18 -16.04 -23.00
CA THR A 34 17.19 -17.11 -22.91
C THR A 34 17.32 -17.63 -21.46
N THR A 35 18.04 -18.73 -21.29
CA THR A 35 18.45 -19.24 -19.99
C THR A 35 19.86 -18.77 -19.57
N GLU A 36 20.49 -17.90 -20.36
CA GLU A 36 21.81 -17.39 -20.11
C GLU A 36 21.75 -16.25 -19.10
N GLY A 37 22.41 -16.41 -17.95
CA GLY A 37 22.38 -15.44 -16.86
C GLY A 37 22.89 -16.03 -15.55
N GLY A 38 22.69 -15.33 -14.46
CA GLY A 38 23.07 -15.72 -13.11
C GLY A 38 22.48 -14.78 -12.07
N MET A 39 22.97 -14.89 -10.84
CA MET A 39 22.63 -14.01 -9.73
C MET A 39 23.88 -13.26 -9.28
N THR A 40 23.68 -12.09 -8.67
CA THR A 40 24.79 -11.37 -8.02
C THR A 40 25.22 -12.07 -6.73
N ASP A 41 26.50 -11.97 -6.42
CA ASP A 41 27.09 -12.41 -5.16
C ASP A 41 26.82 -11.42 -4.00
N ASP A 42 27.36 -11.68 -2.81
CA ASP A 42 27.21 -10.83 -1.62
C ASP A 42 27.76 -9.40 -1.81
N LYS A 43 28.60 -9.18 -2.83
CA LYS A 43 29.13 -7.85 -3.19
C LYS A 43 28.39 -7.21 -4.37
N GLY A 44 27.24 -7.78 -4.75
CA GLY A 44 26.47 -7.32 -5.89
C GLY A 44 27.13 -7.59 -7.25
N GLN A 45 28.17 -8.44 -7.31
CA GLN A 45 28.91 -8.73 -8.54
C GLN A 45 28.26 -9.90 -9.29
N PHE A 46 28.22 -9.81 -10.61
CA PHE A 46 27.80 -10.91 -11.47
C PHE A 46 28.77 -11.15 -12.60
N SER A 47 28.83 -12.39 -13.06
CA SER A 47 29.58 -12.78 -14.26
C SER A 47 28.95 -14.01 -14.87
N PHE A 48 28.64 -13.96 -16.14
CA PHE A 48 28.19 -15.13 -16.91
C PHE A 48 28.70 -15.07 -18.35
N LYS A 49 28.59 -16.18 -19.05
CA LYS A 49 29.05 -16.31 -20.43
C LYS A 49 27.91 -16.41 -21.40
N THR A 50 28.08 -15.84 -22.59
CA THR A 50 27.13 -15.89 -23.69
C THR A 50 27.84 -16.08 -25.03
N TYR A 51 27.16 -16.64 -26.00
CA TYR A 51 27.61 -16.72 -27.39
C TYR A 51 26.96 -15.66 -28.27
N ARG A 52 26.15 -14.78 -27.68
CA ARG A 52 25.37 -13.77 -28.41
C ARG A 52 26.17 -12.49 -28.55
N PRO A 53 26.42 -12.01 -29.76
CA PRO A 53 27.15 -10.75 -29.97
C PRO A 53 26.33 -9.52 -29.55
N GLN A 54 24.99 -9.67 -29.49
CA GLN A 54 24.04 -8.63 -29.06
C GLN A 54 22.85 -9.28 -28.36
N ALA A 55 22.43 -8.71 -27.22
CA ALA A 55 21.30 -9.21 -26.45
C ALA A 55 20.71 -8.10 -25.56
N VAL A 56 19.48 -8.30 -25.12
CA VAL A 56 18.85 -7.43 -24.10
C VAL A 56 19.13 -8.05 -22.72
N LEU A 57 19.90 -7.34 -21.93
CA LEU A 57 20.14 -7.68 -20.52
C LEU A 57 18.95 -7.24 -19.68
N VAL A 58 18.46 -8.12 -18.83
CA VAL A 58 17.42 -7.86 -17.86
C VAL A 58 17.98 -8.08 -16.45
N ILE A 59 17.73 -7.15 -15.58
CA ILE A 59 18.14 -7.22 -14.16
C ILE A 59 16.91 -6.99 -13.31
N SER A 60 16.61 -7.95 -12.44
CA SER A 60 15.43 -7.95 -11.59
C SER A 60 15.81 -8.33 -10.17
N ALA A 61 15.41 -7.51 -9.22
CA ALA A 61 15.53 -7.75 -7.79
C ALA A 61 14.19 -7.44 -7.10
N ILE A 62 13.87 -8.21 -6.05
CA ILE A 62 12.66 -7.99 -5.27
C ILE A 62 12.75 -6.61 -4.62
N GLY A 63 11.72 -5.78 -4.81
CA GLY A 63 11.70 -4.41 -4.29
C GLY A 63 12.38 -3.37 -5.17
N TYR A 64 12.79 -3.71 -6.40
CA TYR A 64 13.43 -2.80 -7.36
C TYR A 64 12.71 -2.80 -8.71
N ASN A 65 12.73 -1.67 -9.40
CA ASN A 65 12.26 -1.60 -10.78
C ASN A 65 13.14 -2.46 -11.68
N GLU A 66 12.52 -3.23 -12.57
CA GLU A 66 13.24 -4.01 -13.56
C GLU A 66 14.08 -3.08 -14.45
N TYR A 67 15.35 -3.41 -14.61
CA TYR A 67 16.25 -2.68 -15.50
C TYR A 67 16.50 -3.50 -16.76
N THR A 68 16.30 -2.86 -17.93
CA THR A 68 16.56 -3.49 -19.23
C THR A 68 17.53 -2.64 -20.03
N ARG A 69 18.52 -3.29 -20.67
CA ARG A 69 19.51 -2.62 -21.52
C ARG A 69 19.95 -3.50 -22.67
N LEU A 70 20.02 -2.93 -23.86
CA LEU A 70 20.68 -3.57 -24.98
C LEU A 70 22.19 -3.55 -24.75
N ILE A 71 22.83 -4.72 -24.81
CA ILE A 71 24.27 -4.90 -24.63
C ILE A 71 24.90 -5.56 -25.86
N HIS A 72 26.18 -5.28 -26.05
CA HIS A 72 27.01 -5.86 -27.09
C HIS A 72 28.20 -6.62 -26.47
N PRO A 73 28.01 -7.87 -26.00
CA PRO A 73 29.03 -8.66 -25.31
C PRO A 73 30.34 -8.83 -26.08
N ALA A 74 30.27 -8.80 -27.41
CA ALA A 74 31.44 -8.90 -28.29
C ALA A 74 32.50 -7.80 -28.06
N GLN A 75 32.14 -6.68 -27.41
CA GLN A 75 33.04 -5.55 -27.17
C GLN A 75 33.68 -5.58 -25.77
N GLY A 76 33.45 -6.67 -25.00
CA GLY A 76 33.95 -6.81 -23.62
C GLY A 76 33.26 -5.82 -22.67
N ILE A 77 32.26 -6.27 -21.91
CA ILE A 77 31.40 -5.35 -21.12
C ILE A 77 31.63 -5.58 -19.64
N ARG A 78 32.02 -4.50 -18.94
CA ARG A 78 31.89 -4.40 -17.48
C ARG A 78 30.84 -3.34 -17.16
N LEU A 79 29.76 -3.77 -16.49
CA LEU A 79 28.59 -2.93 -16.24
C LEU A 79 28.58 -2.49 -14.77
N THR A 80 28.29 -1.22 -14.54
CA THR A 80 27.88 -0.72 -13.21
C THR A 80 26.44 -0.25 -13.33
N ILE A 81 25.54 -0.89 -12.59
CA ILE A 81 24.11 -0.70 -12.71
C ILE A 81 23.56 -0.34 -11.34
N ALA A 82 22.85 0.77 -11.27
CA ALA A 82 22.14 1.20 -10.09
C ALA A 82 20.64 0.94 -10.31
N LEU A 83 20.06 0.03 -9.54
CA LEU A 83 18.61 -0.22 -9.55
C LEU A 83 17.92 0.80 -8.67
N SER A 84 16.86 1.36 -9.18
CA SER A 84 15.96 2.19 -8.38
C SER A 84 15.04 1.27 -7.60
N PRO A 85 14.99 1.40 -6.25
CA PRO A 85 13.98 0.70 -5.48
C PRO A 85 12.62 0.92 -6.16
N VAL A 86 11.81 -0.13 -6.26
CA VAL A 86 10.39 0.09 -6.41
C VAL A 86 10.03 0.82 -5.12
N THR A 87 10.08 2.13 -5.17
CA THR A 87 9.30 2.90 -4.28
C THR A 87 7.87 2.48 -4.65
N TYR A 88 7.26 1.62 -3.83
CA TYR A 88 5.89 1.84 -3.51
C TYR A 88 5.89 3.15 -2.71
N ALA A 89 6.41 4.21 -3.29
CA ALA A 89 5.92 5.52 -3.05
C ALA A 89 4.46 5.36 -3.47
N LEU A 90 3.62 5.16 -2.50
CA LEU A 90 2.32 5.75 -2.55
C LEU A 90 2.67 7.15 -3.00
N ASN A 91 2.55 7.36 -4.29
CA ASN A 91 2.98 8.58 -4.92
C ASN A 91 2.32 9.66 -4.08
N GLU A 92 3.11 10.30 -3.22
CA GLU A 92 2.74 11.65 -2.85
C GLU A 92 2.37 12.24 -4.18
N VAL A 93 1.11 12.61 -4.32
CA VAL A 93 0.61 13.16 -5.55
C VAL A 93 1.38 14.46 -5.71
N VAL A 94 2.60 14.36 -6.23
CA VAL A 94 3.35 15.48 -6.73
C VAL A 94 2.68 15.79 -8.07
N VAL A 95 1.49 16.36 -7.95
CA VAL A 95 0.94 17.16 -9.03
C VAL A 95 1.99 18.23 -9.23
N LYS A 96 2.89 18.03 -10.22
CA LYS A 96 3.67 19.12 -10.76
C LYS A 96 2.70 19.93 -11.62
N PRO A 97 2.01 20.95 -11.11
CA PRO A 97 1.18 21.78 -11.96
C PRO A 97 2.15 22.45 -12.93
N LYS A 98 1.86 22.44 -14.19
CA LYS A 98 2.21 23.59 -15.03
C LYS A 98 1.89 24.80 -14.17
N ARG A 99 2.81 25.71 -13.93
CA ARG A 99 2.85 26.83 -12.96
C ARG A 99 1.55 27.68 -12.83
N GLU A 100 0.38 27.13 -13.11
CA GLU A 100 -0.89 27.77 -12.90
C GLU A 100 -1.31 27.63 -11.43
N ARG A 101 -1.56 28.75 -10.81
CA ARG A 101 -2.06 28.82 -9.42
C ARG A 101 -3.40 28.08 -9.37
N TYR A 102 -3.55 27.10 -8.47
CA TYR A 102 -4.81 26.38 -8.27
C TYR A 102 -5.97 27.38 -8.10
N LYS A 103 -6.99 27.24 -8.95
CA LYS A 103 -8.23 28.03 -8.86
C LYS A 103 -9.34 27.13 -8.38
N LYS A 104 -10.03 27.51 -7.32
CA LYS A 104 -11.18 26.77 -6.79
C LYS A 104 -12.46 27.13 -7.57
N LYS A 105 -12.58 28.40 -8.01
CA LYS A 105 -13.73 28.89 -8.77
C LYS A 105 -13.67 28.33 -10.19
N ASP A 106 -14.81 27.85 -10.66
CA ASP A 106 -14.99 27.26 -12.00
C ASP A 106 -14.06 26.04 -12.27
N ASN A 107 -13.70 25.32 -11.20
CA ASN A 107 -12.86 24.11 -11.29
C ASN A 107 -13.76 22.88 -11.45
N PRO A 108 -13.67 22.12 -12.58
CA PRO A 108 -14.50 20.96 -12.82
C PRO A 108 -14.32 19.84 -11.78
N ALA A 109 -13.11 19.69 -11.21
CA ALA A 109 -12.88 18.71 -10.15
C ALA A 109 -13.61 19.07 -8.85
N VAL A 110 -13.72 20.36 -8.52
CA VAL A 110 -14.46 20.82 -7.35
C VAL A 110 -15.95 20.63 -7.55
N GLU A 111 -16.47 20.89 -8.75
CA GLU A 111 -17.88 20.65 -9.07
C GLU A 111 -18.21 19.17 -9.03
N PHE A 112 -17.35 18.33 -9.59
CA PHE A 112 -17.49 16.87 -9.53
C PHE A 112 -17.56 16.37 -8.08
N VAL A 113 -16.68 16.84 -7.19
CA VAL A 113 -16.72 16.49 -5.76
C VAL A 113 -17.99 16.98 -5.07
N ARG A 114 -18.53 18.15 -5.43
CA ARG A 114 -19.81 18.61 -4.86
C ARG A 114 -20.94 17.65 -5.20
N GLN A 115 -21.00 17.17 -6.44
CA GLN A 115 -21.97 16.15 -6.84
C GLN A 115 -21.77 14.84 -6.07
N MET A 116 -20.53 14.40 -5.88
CA MET A 116 -20.22 13.24 -5.04
C MET A 116 -20.72 13.42 -3.60
N ILE A 117 -20.52 14.60 -3.02
CA ILE A 117 -20.97 14.91 -1.64
C ILE A 117 -22.48 14.96 -1.56
N GLU A 118 -23.16 15.52 -2.57
CA GLU A 118 -24.62 15.58 -2.64
C GLU A 118 -25.25 14.18 -2.68
N HIS A 119 -24.65 13.26 -3.47
CA HIS A 119 -25.13 11.88 -3.66
C HIS A 119 -24.51 10.85 -2.69
N ARG A 120 -23.67 11.25 -1.73
CA ARG A 120 -22.90 10.32 -0.89
C ARG A 120 -23.77 9.39 -0.03
N ASP A 121 -24.96 9.85 0.36
CA ASP A 121 -25.86 9.13 1.25
C ASP A 121 -26.90 8.30 0.49
N ASP A 122 -27.12 8.53 -0.82
CA ASP A 122 -28.11 7.86 -1.64
C ASP A 122 -27.97 6.33 -1.66
N TYR A 123 -26.72 5.84 -1.55
CA TYR A 123 -26.39 4.41 -1.59
C TYR A 123 -25.86 3.90 -0.26
N SER A 124 -26.12 4.61 0.83
CA SER A 124 -25.57 4.29 2.14
C SER A 124 -26.22 3.06 2.75
N PRO A 125 -25.47 2.04 3.18
CA PRO A 125 -26.04 0.91 3.91
C PRO A 125 -26.64 1.30 5.26
N LYS A 126 -26.34 2.51 5.77
CA LYS A 126 -26.90 3.05 7.01
C LYS A 126 -28.38 3.45 6.88
N GLU A 127 -28.86 3.61 5.63
CA GLU A 127 -30.26 3.92 5.35
C GLU A 127 -31.16 2.68 5.34
N LEU A 128 -30.59 1.49 5.31
CA LEU A 128 -31.32 0.23 5.34
C LEU A 128 -31.73 -0.14 6.78
N ASP A 129 -32.92 -0.75 6.91
CA ASP A 129 -33.47 -1.10 8.22
C ASP A 129 -32.63 -2.16 8.94
N PHE A 130 -32.27 -3.23 8.21
CA PHE A 130 -31.47 -4.33 8.74
C PHE A 130 -30.60 -4.92 7.64
N TRP A 131 -29.34 -5.20 7.96
CA TRP A 131 -28.46 -5.99 7.13
C TRP A 131 -27.45 -6.77 7.94
N GLN A 132 -26.88 -7.78 7.32
CA GLN A 132 -25.73 -8.52 7.84
C GLN A 132 -24.67 -8.73 6.75
N ARG A 133 -23.43 -8.95 7.19
CA ARG A 133 -22.32 -9.35 6.30
C ARG A 133 -21.30 -10.14 7.09
N ASP A 134 -20.61 -11.05 6.43
CA ASP A 134 -19.48 -11.75 7.01
C ASP A 134 -18.23 -10.86 6.92
N ARG A 135 -17.40 -10.94 7.99
CA ARG A 135 -16.15 -10.22 8.13
C ARG A 135 -15.02 -11.20 8.42
N TYR A 136 -13.98 -11.18 7.60
CA TYR A 136 -12.69 -11.76 7.92
C TYR A 136 -11.68 -10.63 8.11
N GLU A 137 -10.98 -10.63 9.22
CA GLU A 137 -9.98 -9.64 9.56
C GLU A 137 -8.68 -10.32 9.93
N LYS A 138 -7.58 -9.83 9.35
CA LYS A 138 -6.22 -10.24 9.67
C LYS A 138 -5.42 -9.04 10.10
N MET A 139 -4.77 -9.12 11.25
CA MET A 139 -3.82 -8.12 11.74
C MET A 139 -2.44 -8.74 11.85
N THR A 140 -1.45 -8.05 11.34
CA THR A 140 -0.04 -8.42 11.45
C THR A 140 0.70 -7.28 12.16
N PHE A 141 1.42 -7.63 13.22
CA PHE A 141 2.33 -6.72 13.89
C PHE A 141 3.76 -7.21 13.66
N ALA A 142 4.63 -6.29 13.30
CA ALA A 142 6.02 -6.59 12.99
C ALA A 142 6.97 -5.55 13.59
N ILE A 143 8.19 -5.96 13.83
CA ILE A 143 9.29 -5.06 14.17
C ILE A 143 9.84 -4.49 12.87
N ASN A 144 9.89 -3.16 12.77
CA ASN A 144 10.36 -2.44 11.61
C ASN A 144 11.89 -2.41 11.52
N ASN A 145 12.44 -2.21 10.32
CA ASN A 145 13.88 -2.13 10.07
C ASN A 145 14.70 -3.36 10.56
N PHE A 146 14.18 -4.56 10.36
CA PHE A 146 14.83 -5.80 10.73
C PHE A 146 15.90 -6.19 9.72
N ASP A 147 16.99 -5.42 9.68
CA ASP A 147 18.11 -5.59 8.76
C ASP A 147 19.08 -6.71 9.16
N SER A 148 20.08 -6.97 8.31
CA SER A 148 21.09 -8.00 8.54
C SER A 148 21.93 -7.76 9.81
N VAL A 149 22.10 -6.51 10.24
CA VAL A 149 22.83 -6.14 11.45
C VAL A 149 22.05 -6.57 12.70
N LYS A 150 20.71 -6.38 12.67
CA LYS A 150 19.85 -6.85 13.75
C LYS A 150 19.76 -8.37 13.80
N GLN A 151 19.73 -9.04 12.65
CA GLN A 151 19.75 -10.51 12.57
C GLN A 151 20.99 -11.12 13.22
N GLN A 152 22.12 -10.41 13.25
CA GLN A 152 23.36 -10.86 13.89
C GLN A 152 23.38 -10.68 15.42
N LYS A 153 22.46 -9.91 16.01
CA LYS A 153 22.39 -9.74 17.45
C LYS A 153 22.13 -11.08 18.13
N TRP A 154 22.75 -11.29 19.30
CA TRP A 154 22.70 -12.53 20.08
C TRP A 154 21.29 -13.09 20.29
N LEU A 155 20.32 -12.23 20.51
CA LEU A 155 18.92 -12.61 20.75
C LEU A 155 18.34 -13.35 19.52
N TYR A 156 18.61 -12.86 18.32
CA TYR A 156 18.06 -13.43 17.08
C TYR A 156 18.85 -14.62 16.57
N ARG A 157 20.15 -14.75 16.93
CA ARG A 157 20.96 -15.94 16.61
C ARG A 157 20.43 -17.23 17.23
N LYS A 158 19.74 -17.15 18.36
CA LYS A 158 19.09 -18.31 18.98
C LYS A 158 17.81 -18.75 18.25
N PHE A 159 17.19 -17.86 17.50
CA PHE A 159 15.90 -18.07 16.85
C PHE A 159 16.00 -17.91 15.34
N LYS A 160 16.89 -18.69 14.72
CA LYS A 160 17.10 -18.65 13.25
C LYS A 160 15.80 -18.84 12.44
N PHE A 161 14.83 -19.57 12.98
CA PHE A 161 13.53 -19.76 12.35
C PHE A 161 12.74 -18.46 12.19
N LEU A 162 13.06 -17.41 12.94
CA LEU A 162 12.42 -16.10 12.80
C LEU A 162 12.79 -15.41 11.47
N THR A 163 13.93 -15.76 10.87
CA THR A 163 14.31 -15.19 9.58
C THR A 163 13.40 -15.63 8.44
N ASP A 164 12.69 -16.76 8.61
CA ASP A 164 11.71 -17.25 7.64
C ASP A 164 10.41 -16.41 7.65
N TYR A 165 10.23 -15.57 8.67
CA TYR A 165 9.06 -14.69 8.84
C TYR A 165 9.40 -13.20 8.56
N VAL A 166 10.57 -12.94 7.98
CA VAL A 166 10.92 -11.59 7.52
C VAL A 166 10.16 -11.32 6.22
N ASP A 167 9.39 -10.25 6.24
CA ASP A 167 8.65 -9.73 5.10
C ASP A 167 9.18 -8.33 4.75
N THR A 168 8.63 -7.72 3.74
CA THR A 168 8.99 -6.37 3.32
C THR A 168 7.85 -5.42 3.61
N SER A 169 8.14 -4.29 4.27
CA SER A 169 7.16 -3.24 4.44
C SER A 169 6.63 -2.78 3.09
N ALA A 170 5.31 -2.85 2.91
CA ALA A 170 4.64 -2.34 1.71
C ALA A 170 4.82 -0.83 1.50
N VAL A 171 5.33 -0.13 2.52
CA VAL A 171 5.47 1.32 2.57
C VAL A 171 6.88 1.77 2.32
N THR A 172 7.79 1.30 3.18
CA THR A 172 9.18 1.77 3.16
C THR A 172 10.09 0.85 2.34
N GLY A 173 9.62 -0.34 1.94
CA GLY A 173 10.43 -1.35 1.28
C GLY A 173 11.48 -1.99 2.19
N LYS A 174 11.48 -1.65 3.49
CA LYS A 174 12.44 -2.16 4.46
C LYS A 174 11.99 -3.51 5.03
N PRO A 175 12.94 -4.36 5.44
CA PRO A 175 12.59 -5.64 6.03
C PRO A 175 11.88 -5.46 7.38
N VAL A 176 10.80 -6.22 7.58
CA VAL A 176 10.00 -6.26 8.81
C VAL A 176 9.92 -7.70 9.31
N LEU A 177 10.07 -7.90 10.60
CA LEU A 177 9.93 -9.21 11.23
C LEU A 177 8.53 -9.32 11.83
N ALA A 178 7.67 -10.15 11.23
CA ALA A 178 6.35 -10.42 11.76
C ALA A 178 6.47 -11.18 13.10
N VAL A 179 5.94 -10.57 14.18
CA VAL A 179 6.03 -11.13 15.54
C VAL A 179 4.67 -11.54 16.09
N SER A 180 3.58 -10.99 15.57
CA SER A 180 2.21 -11.36 15.97
C SER A 180 1.26 -11.28 14.78
N ASN A 181 0.42 -12.31 14.65
CA ASN A 181 -0.69 -12.35 13.71
C ASN A 181 -1.98 -12.65 14.48
N ARG A 182 -3.03 -11.91 14.18
CA ARG A 182 -4.36 -12.09 14.75
C ARG A 182 -5.36 -12.19 13.62
N GLU A 183 -6.24 -13.19 13.71
CA GLU A 183 -7.30 -13.42 12.73
C GLU A 183 -8.64 -13.48 13.44
N LEU A 184 -9.66 -12.90 12.82
CA LEU A 184 -11.03 -12.87 13.29
C LEU A 184 -11.97 -13.25 12.15
N LEU A 185 -12.87 -14.19 12.41
CA LEU A 185 -14.02 -14.47 11.56
C LEU A 185 -15.29 -14.12 12.34
N ALA A 186 -16.10 -13.24 11.77
CA ALA A 186 -17.30 -12.74 12.42
C ALA A 186 -18.42 -12.45 11.41
N THR A 187 -19.64 -12.27 11.90
CA THR A 187 -20.76 -11.68 11.16
C THR A 187 -21.13 -10.36 11.83
N ASP A 188 -21.12 -9.29 11.04
CA ASP A 188 -21.58 -7.96 11.45
C ASP A 188 -23.07 -7.83 11.16
N TYR A 189 -23.82 -7.29 12.12
CA TYR A 189 -25.25 -7.00 12.04
C TYR A 189 -25.48 -5.52 12.26
N TYR A 190 -26.34 -4.94 11.45
CA TYR A 190 -26.77 -3.55 11.57
C TYR A 190 -28.28 -3.45 11.64
N ARG A 191 -28.75 -2.52 12.48
CA ARG A 191 -30.15 -2.08 12.58
C ARG A 191 -30.19 -0.56 12.64
N LYS A 192 -31.05 0.04 11.79
CA LYS A 192 -31.22 1.50 11.70
C LYS A 192 -31.99 2.06 12.90
N SER A 193 -33.12 1.42 13.28
CA SER A 193 -33.99 1.94 14.36
C SER A 193 -34.42 0.85 15.34
N PRO A 194 -34.18 1.01 16.67
CA PRO A 194 -33.17 1.89 17.24
C PRO A 194 -31.78 1.49 16.74
N LYS A 195 -30.93 2.49 16.47
CA LYS A 195 -29.60 2.24 15.87
C LYS A 195 -28.80 1.29 16.74
N SER A 196 -28.35 0.19 16.14
CA SER A 196 -27.59 -0.82 16.83
C SER A 196 -26.64 -1.53 15.85
N GLN A 197 -25.45 -1.81 16.30
CA GLN A 197 -24.47 -2.64 15.60
C GLN A 197 -24.05 -3.78 16.54
N LYS A 198 -24.01 -4.98 16.02
CA LYS A 198 -23.56 -6.17 16.75
C LYS A 198 -22.63 -6.97 15.90
N GLN A 199 -21.63 -7.55 16.52
CA GLN A 199 -20.71 -8.48 15.87
C GLN A 199 -20.80 -9.84 16.57
N ARG A 200 -21.07 -10.88 15.78
CA ARG A 200 -21.01 -12.27 16.26
C ARG A 200 -19.70 -12.89 15.81
N VAL A 201 -18.83 -13.15 16.74
CA VAL A 201 -17.54 -13.77 16.48
C VAL A 201 -17.73 -15.28 16.35
N HIS A 202 -17.24 -15.86 15.27
CA HIS A 202 -17.27 -17.31 14.99
C HIS A 202 -15.96 -17.98 15.36
N ALA A 203 -14.83 -17.32 15.05
CA ALA A 203 -13.50 -17.84 15.35
C ALA A 203 -12.51 -16.69 15.59
N ARG A 204 -11.55 -16.96 16.46
CA ARG A 204 -10.35 -16.13 16.67
C ARG A 204 -9.13 -17.02 16.67
N ARG A 205 -8.07 -16.54 16.02
CA ARG A 205 -6.76 -17.16 16.07
C ARG A 205 -5.73 -16.09 16.37
N GLN A 206 -4.79 -16.42 17.24
CA GLN A 206 -3.63 -15.60 17.53
C GLN A 206 -2.40 -16.49 17.46
N ALA A 207 -1.36 -16.00 16.77
CA ALA A 207 -0.07 -16.67 16.66
C ALA A 207 1.04 -15.64 16.74
N GLY A 208 2.14 -16.01 17.38
CA GLY A 208 3.32 -15.14 17.53
C GLY A 208 3.67 -14.87 18.97
N VAL A 209 4.63 -13.97 19.16
CA VAL A 209 5.22 -13.63 20.48
C VAL A 209 4.96 -12.14 20.74
N ASP A 210 3.80 -11.83 21.33
CA ASP A 210 3.40 -10.45 21.65
C ASP A 210 4.37 -9.79 22.66
N GLU A 211 5.07 -10.59 23.46
CA GLU A 211 6.06 -10.13 24.45
C GLU A 211 7.31 -9.46 23.80
N MET A 212 7.55 -9.67 22.51
CA MET A 212 8.66 -9.01 21.79
C MET A 212 8.36 -7.54 21.47
N LEU A 213 7.10 -7.13 21.53
CA LEU A 213 6.68 -5.76 21.33
C LEU A 213 6.48 -5.08 22.68
N SER A 214 6.85 -3.81 22.80
CA SER A 214 6.54 -3.07 24.03
C SER A 214 5.03 -3.00 24.23
N GLN A 215 4.56 -3.22 25.46
CA GLN A 215 3.11 -3.24 25.75
C GLN A 215 2.43 -1.93 25.33
N GLN A 216 3.05 -0.78 25.59
CA GLN A 216 2.53 0.52 25.18
C GLN A 216 2.48 0.68 23.65
N GLY A 217 3.52 0.21 22.95
CA GLY A 217 3.56 0.27 21.50
C GLY A 217 2.50 -0.60 20.85
N MET A 218 2.24 -1.77 21.41
CA MET A 218 1.22 -2.68 20.93
C MET A 218 -0.20 -2.12 21.16
N GLU A 219 -0.51 -1.62 22.37
CA GLU A 219 -1.79 -1.01 22.66
C GLU A 219 -2.09 0.17 21.72
N GLN A 220 -1.09 0.98 21.44
CA GLN A 220 -1.22 2.11 20.53
C GLN A 220 -1.40 1.66 19.08
N ALA A 221 -0.62 0.70 18.61
CA ALA A 221 -0.77 0.12 17.28
C ALA A 221 -2.15 -0.55 17.10
N ILE A 222 -2.64 -1.27 18.11
CA ILE A 222 -3.95 -1.90 18.10
C ILE A 222 -5.06 -0.85 18.04
N SER A 223 -5.00 0.19 18.88
CA SER A 223 -6.06 1.21 18.97
C SER A 223 -6.27 1.92 17.64
N VAL A 224 -5.20 2.07 16.87
CA VAL A 224 -5.20 2.75 15.57
C VAL A 224 -5.65 1.84 14.44
N THR A 225 -5.10 0.63 14.38
CA THR A 225 -5.40 -0.32 13.32
C THR A 225 -6.75 -1.02 13.48
N MET A 226 -7.36 -0.96 14.67
CA MET A 226 -8.67 -1.54 14.94
C MET A 226 -9.85 -0.61 14.62
N THR A 227 -9.61 0.66 14.27
CA THR A 227 -10.69 1.60 13.94
C THR A 227 -11.17 1.36 12.52
N ASP A 228 -12.46 1.05 12.37
CA ASP A 228 -13.10 1.03 11.04
C ASP A 228 -13.17 2.44 10.48
N VAL A 229 -12.74 2.62 9.23
CA VAL A 229 -12.73 3.91 8.56
C VAL A 229 -13.92 4.02 7.63
N ASP A 230 -14.69 5.10 7.76
CA ASP A 230 -15.75 5.43 6.82
C ASP A 230 -15.40 6.74 6.11
N ILE A 231 -14.99 6.65 4.84
CA ILE A 231 -14.62 7.81 4.02
C ILE A 231 -15.80 8.73 3.71
N TYR A 232 -17.03 8.26 3.89
CA TYR A 232 -18.25 9.02 3.63
C TYR A 232 -18.70 9.86 4.83
N GLU A 233 -18.09 9.67 6.00
CA GLU A 233 -18.28 10.56 7.14
C GLU A 233 -17.54 11.89 6.94
N ASN A 234 -18.02 12.95 7.59
CA ASN A 234 -17.35 14.25 7.50
C ASN A 234 -15.96 14.24 8.14
N ASN A 235 -15.80 13.45 9.20
CA ASN A 235 -14.54 13.31 9.92
C ASN A 235 -14.22 11.84 10.18
N ILE A 236 -12.98 11.49 9.97
CA ILE A 236 -12.41 10.18 10.27
C ILE A 236 -11.58 10.33 11.55
N THR A 237 -11.93 9.57 12.60
CA THR A 237 -11.18 9.63 13.86
C THR A 237 -10.07 8.59 13.84
N LEU A 238 -8.82 9.05 13.88
CA LEU A 238 -7.63 8.22 13.95
C LEU A 238 -6.67 8.81 15.00
N PHE A 239 -6.03 7.96 15.79
CA PHE A 239 -5.05 8.38 16.82
C PHE A 239 -5.57 9.48 17.78
N THR A 240 -6.84 9.44 18.12
CA THR A 240 -7.51 10.50 18.92
C THR A 240 -7.72 11.84 18.19
N ASN A 241 -7.24 11.98 16.95
CA ASN A 241 -7.43 13.17 16.15
C ASN A 241 -8.56 12.98 15.13
N LYS A 242 -9.23 14.09 14.78
CA LYS A 242 -10.26 14.11 13.74
C LYS A 242 -9.65 14.62 12.44
N PHE A 243 -9.62 13.76 11.45
CA PHE A 243 -9.18 14.07 10.09
C PHE A 243 -10.38 14.41 9.24
N VAL A 244 -10.27 15.46 8.44
CA VAL A 244 -11.33 15.82 7.48
C VAL A 244 -11.33 14.78 6.34
N SER A 245 -12.48 14.17 6.06
CA SER A 245 -12.62 13.27 4.93
C SER A 245 -12.55 14.03 3.60
N PRO A 246 -12.03 13.42 2.52
CA PRO A 246 -12.11 14.01 1.18
C PRO A 246 -13.55 14.18 0.68
N LEU A 247 -14.51 13.42 1.23
CA LEU A 247 -15.95 13.53 0.95
C LEU A 247 -16.73 14.31 2.02
N SER A 248 -16.02 15.01 2.90
CA SER A 248 -16.64 15.92 3.86
C SER A 248 -17.35 17.07 3.16
N SER A 249 -18.45 17.54 3.75
CA SER A 249 -19.10 18.79 3.31
C SER A 249 -18.15 20.00 3.31
N LEU A 250 -17.12 19.96 4.16
CA LEU A 250 -16.03 20.94 4.18
C LEU A 250 -14.92 20.63 3.16
N GLY A 251 -14.94 19.45 2.52
CA GLY A 251 -13.93 18.99 1.58
C GLY A 251 -13.52 20.02 0.55
N PRO A 252 -14.47 20.65 -0.19
CA PRO A 252 -14.14 21.67 -1.20
C PRO A 252 -13.43 22.91 -0.65
N SER A 253 -13.43 23.13 0.66
CA SER A 253 -12.72 24.23 1.31
C SER A 253 -11.40 23.80 1.95
N PHE A 254 -11.26 22.51 2.18
CA PHE A 254 -10.12 21.90 2.86
C PHE A 254 -9.09 21.33 1.90
N TYR A 255 -9.54 20.79 0.75
CA TYR A 255 -8.72 20.11 -0.24
C TYR A 255 -8.66 20.84 -1.59
N LYS A 256 -7.56 20.64 -2.29
CA LYS A 256 -7.42 20.83 -3.74
C LYS A 256 -7.75 19.52 -4.42
N TYR A 257 -8.60 19.56 -5.42
CA TYR A 257 -9.01 18.41 -6.20
C TYR A 257 -8.56 18.54 -7.66
N TYR A 258 -8.17 17.42 -8.25
CA TYR A 258 -7.70 17.35 -9.62
C TYR A 258 -8.32 16.11 -10.29
N LEU A 259 -8.95 16.30 -11.43
CA LEU A 259 -9.36 15.19 -12.29
C LEU A 259 -8.14 14.78 -13.13
N MET A 260 -7.76 13.54 -12.98
CA MET A 260 -6.66 12.92 -13.69
C MET A 260 -7.19 12.05 -14.84
N ASP A 261 -6.43 11.02 -15.21
CA ASP A 261 -6.81 10.11 -16.29
C ASP A 261 -7.98 9.19 -15.92
N THR A 262 -8.60 8.63 -16.95
CA THR A 262 -9.61 7.58 -16.81
C THR A 262 -8.96 6.21 -16.85
N LEU A 263 -9.44 5.29 -16.01
CA LEU A 263 -9.00 3.91 -15.97
C LEU A 263 -10.18 2.97 -15.73
N THR A 264 -9.97 1.68 -15.94
CA THR A 264 -11.01 0.67 -15.72
C THR A 264 -10.75 -0.08 -14.42
N ILE A 265 -11.72 -0.10 -13.50
CA ILE A 265 -11.68 -0.88 -12.27
C ILE A 265 -12.84 -1.87 -12.27
N ALA A 266 -12.52 -3.15 -12.13
CA ALA A 266 -13.50 -4.25 -12.16
C ALA A 266 -14.49 -4.15 -13.36
N GLY A 267 -13.97 -3.81 -14.54
CA GLY A 267 -14.76 -3.68 -15.77
C GLY A 267 -15.56 -2.38 -15.91
N GLN A 268 -15.48 -1.46 -14.95
CA GLN A 268 -16.17 -0.16 -15.00
C GLN A 268 -15.20 0.99 -15.26
N PRO A 269 -15.50 1.92 -16.19
CA PRO A 269 -14.70 3.10 -16.40
C PRO A 269 -14.83 4.05 -15.20
N CYS A 270 -13.69 4.47 -14.66
CA CYS A 270 -13.59 5.37 -13.53
C CYS A 270 -12.67 6.54 -13.87
N VAL A 271 -12.94 7.70 -13.32
CA VAL A 271 -12.00 8.81 -13.30
C VAL A 271 -11.19 8.78 -11.99
N ASP A 272 -9.91 9.04 -12.09
CA ASP A 272 -9.05 9.27 -10.94
C ASP A 272 -9.21 10.72 -10.47
N LEU A 273 -9.82 10.88 -9.31
CA LEU A 273 -9.94 12.15 -8.60
C LEU A 273 -8.88 12.21 -7.50
N THR A 274 -7.83 12.94 -7.77
CA THR A 274 -6.74 13.17 -6.83
C THR A 274 -7.08 14.32 -5.88
N PHE A 275 -6.73 14.17 -4.60
CA PHE A 275 -6.95 15.22 -3.59
C PHE A 275 -5.73 15.42 -2.68
N VAL A 276 -5.48 16.68 -2.31
CA VAL A 276 -4.41 17.07 -1.38
C VAL A 276 -4.91 18.24 -0.50
N PRO A 277 -4.59 18.31 0.80
CA PRO A 277 -4.98 19.45 1.64
C PRO A 277 -4.39 20.75 1.13
N PHE A 278 -5.09 21.87 1.35
CA PHE A 278 -4.52 23.20 1.09
C PHE A 278 -3.27 23.47 1.96
N ASN A 279 -3.32 23.00 3.20
CA ASN A 279 -2.20 23.04 4.13
C ASN A 279 -1.79 21.59 4.47
N SER A 280 -0.56 21.22 4.13
CA SER A 280 0.00 19.87 4.34
C SER A 280 0.26 19.52 5.82
N GLU A 281 0.12 20.47 6.74
CA GLU A 281 0.22 20.27 8.19
C GLU A 281 -1.15 20.04 8.85
N SER A 282 -2.24 20.18 8.10
CA SER A 282 -3.61 19.97 8.61
C SER A 282 -3.96 18.51 8.72
N PHE A 283 -4.85 18.17 9.65
CA PHE A 283 -5.39 16.81 9.80
C PHE A 283 -6.32 16.44 8.64
N GLY A 284 -5.71 16.03 7.55
CA GLY A 284 -6.33 15.57 6.33
C GLY A 284 -5.48 14.49 5.68
N PHE A 285 -5.89 14.07 4.49
CA PHE A 285 -5.24 13.01 3.73
C PHE A 285 -4.79 13.52 2.37
N THR A 286 -3.85 12.81 1.77
CA THR A 286 -3.56 12.89 0.34
C THR A 286 -3.95 11.57 -0.29
N GLY A 287 -4.41 11.57 -1.54
CA GLY A 287 -4.75 10.31 -2.19
C GLY A 287 -5.62 10.44 -3.42
N HIS A 288 -6.28 9.34 -3.74
CA HIS A 288 -7.09 9.19 -4.94
C HIS A 288 -8.45 8.60 -4.61
N LEU A 289 -9.49 9.11 -5.25
CA LEU A 289 -10.80 8.49 -5.32
C LEU A 289 -11.06 8.09 -6.77
N TYR A 290 -11.26 6.81 -6.99
CA TYR A 290 -11.60 6.27 -8.32
C TYR A 290 -13.11 6.17 -8.42
N VAL A 291 -13.71 7.06 -9.21
CA VAL A 291 -15.14 7.31 -9.24
C VAL A 291 -15.70 6.92 -10.58
N THR A 292 -16.84 6.22 -10.61
CA THR A 292 -17.51 5.84 -11.86
C THR A 292 -17.90 7.06 -12.69
N LEU A 293 -17.82 6.93 -14.02
CA LEU A 293 -18.17 7.98 -14.98
C LEU A 293 -19.66 7.98 -15.35
N ASP A 294 -20.49 7.60 -14.38
CA ASP A 294 -21.94 7.65 -14.51
C ASP A 294 -22.53 8.71 -13.56
N SER A 295 -23.84 8.91 -13.65
CA SER A 295 -24.55 9.87 -12.78
C SER A 295 -24.65 9.46 -11.31
N THR A 296 -24.06 8.31 -10.94
CA THR A 296 -24.12 7.81 -9.55
C THR A 296 -22.97 8.32 -8.70
N TYR A 297 -21.90 8.83 -9.32
CA TYR A 297 -20.69 9.32 -8.62
C TYR A 297 -20.13 8.31 -7.63
N PHE A 298 -20.20 7.02 -7.96
CA PHE A 298 -19.87 5.93 -7.07
C PHE A 298 -18.34 5.74 -6.94
N VAL A 299 -17.84 5.73 -5.71
CA VAL A 299 -16.41 5.45 -5.45
C VAL A 299 -16.19 3.95 -5.50
N ARG A 300 -15.40 3.49 -6.48
CA ARG A 300 -14.98 2.08 -6.63
C ARG A 300 -13.79 1.74 -5.76
N ARG A 301 -12.85 2.69 -5.65
CA ARG A 301 -11.66 2.55 -4.81
C ARG A 301 -11.29 3.91 -4.21
N ALA A 302 -10.81 3.88 -2.98
CA ALA A 302 -10.19 5.02 -2.32
C ALA A 302 -8.81 4.63 -1.82
N THR A 303 -7.81 5.46 -2.10
CA THR A 303 -6.49 5.34 -1.50
C THR A 303 -6.17 6.63 -0.75
N MET A 304 -5.76 6.52 0.51
CA MET A 304 -5.50 7.66 1.37
C MET A 304 -4.21 7.47 2.17
N ASN A 305 -3.44 8.55 2.26
CA ASN A 305 -2.19 8.58 2.99
C ASN A 305 -2.11 9.84 3.84
N PHE A 306 -1.31 9.83 4.87
CA PHE A 306 -1.00 11.07 5.58
C PHE A 306 -0.06 11.95 4.76
N PRO A 307 -0.26 13.28 4.77
CA PRO A 307 0.72 14.21 4.22
C PRO A 307 2.07 14.07 4.96
N GLN A 308 3.19 14.12 4.22
CA GLN A 308 4.52 13.95 4.81
C GLN A 308 4.89 14.97 5.91
N LYS A 309 4.25 16.12 5.91
CA LYS A 309 4.53 17.21 6.88
C LYS A 309 3.64 17.21 8.11
N ILE A 310 2.68 16.29 8.17
CA ILE A 310 1.83 16.20 9.35
C ILE A 310 2.64 15.65 10.54
N ASN A 311 2.52 16.31 11.69
CA ASN A 311 3.15 15.84 12.91
C ASN A 311 2.13 15.03 13.73
N LEU A 312 2.31 13.73 13.76
CA LEU A 312 1.47 12.78 14.51
C LEU A 312 2.28 12.04 15.57
N ASN A 313 3.18 12.73 16.24
CA ASN A 313 4.02 12.28 17.38
C ASN A 313 4.67 10.90 17.22
N PHE A 314 3.91 9.84 16.96
CA PHE A 314 4.42 8.46 16.94
C PHE A 314 4.19 7.74 15.61
N VAL A 315 3.53 8.38 14.65
CA VAL A 315 3.17 7.77 13.37
C VAL A 315 4.05 8.33 12.28
N ASP A 316 4.95 7.51 11.77
CA ASP A 316 5.80 7.88 10.64
C ASP A 316 5.03 7.80 9.31
N TYR A 317 4.10 6.85 9.23
CA TYR A 317 3.39 6.57 8.00
C TYR A 317 2.04 5.87 8.25
N MET A 318 1.08 6.19 7.40
CA MET A 318 -0.18 5.44 7.28
C MET A 318 -0.65 5.44 5.84
N SER A 319 -1.10 4.29 5.38
CA SER A 319 -1.90 4.15 4.16
C SER A 319 -3.20 3.42 4.43
N LEU A 320 -4.22 3.83 3.71
CA LEU A 320 -5.52 3.17 3.67
C LEU A 320 -5.88 2.94 2.20
N GLU A 321 -6.33 1.73 1.89
CA GLU A 321 -7.02 1.41 0.65
C GLU A 321 -8.36 0.78 0.98
N GLN A 322 -9.42 1.23 0.31
CA GLN A 322 -10.76 0.67 0.40
C GLN A 322 -11.30 0.40 -0.99
N ASN A 323 -11.87 -0.78 -1.18
CA ASN A 323 -12.55 -1.16 -2.42
C ASN A 323 -14.05 -1.36 -2.14
N PHE A 324 -14.88 -0.79 -3.00
CA PHE A 324 -16.33 -0.81 -2.84
C PHE A 324 -16.98 -1.51 -4.03
N THR A 325 -18.12 -2.14 -3.76
CA THR A 325 -19.04 -2.65 -4.76
C THR A 325 -20.43 -2.07 -4.57
N ARG A 326 -21.24 -2.16 -5.60
CA ARG A 326 -22.65 -1.83 -5.55
C ARG A 326 -23.44 -3.11 -5.67
N GLU A 327 -24.28 -3.38 -4.68
CA GLU A 327 -25.14 -4.55 -4.65
C GLU A 327 -26.31 -4.43 -5.64
N ALA A 328 -27.04 -5.52 -5.85
CA ALA A 328 -28.18 -5.53 -6.77
C ALA A 328 -29.32 -4.60 -6.34
N ASP A 329 -29.45 -4.32 -5.04
CA ASP A 329 -30.39 -3.35 -4.47
C ASP A 329 -29.94 -1.89 -4.59
N GLY A 330 -28.77 -1.68 -5.18
CA GLY A 330 -28.13 -0.36 -5.35
C GLY A 330 -27.25 0.06 -4.18
N THR A 331 -27.23 -0.68 -3.07
CA THR A 331 -26.49 -0.31 -1.86
C THR A 331 -24.98 -0.40 -2.07
N ARG A 332 -24.26 0.57 -1.55
CA ARG A 332 -22.79 0.56 -1.49
C ARG A 332 -22.31 -0.36 -0.40
N GLN A 333 -21.41 -1.27 -0.74
CA GLN A 333 -20.74 -2.13 0.22
C GLN A 333 -19.22 -1.98 0.13
N LEU A 334 -18.57 -1.92 1.28
CA LEU A 334 -17.13 -2.09 1.40
C LEU A 334 -16.81 -3.57 1.21
N VAL A 335 -15.96 -3.88 0.25
CA VAL A 335 -15.54 -5.26 -0.08
C VAL A 335 -14.29 -5.63 0.71
N ASP A 336 -13.34 -4.75 0.71
CA ASP A 336 -12.10 -4.91 1.47
C ASP A 336 -11.52 -3.56 1.91
N GLU A 337 -10.74 -3.63 2.98
CA GLU A 337 -10.00 -2.51 3.55
C GLU A 337 -8.60 -2.98 3.94
N HIS A 338 -7.60 -2.22 3.52
CA HIS A 338 -6.20 -2.45 3.84
C HIS A 338 -5.63 -1.22 4.52
N ILE A 339 -5.23 -1.35 5.78
CA ILE A 339 -4.58 -0.29 6.55
C ILE A 339 -3.16 -0.75 6.87
N THR A 340 -2.20 0.08 6.54
CA THR A 340 -0.80 -0.11 6.92
C THR A 340 -0.31 1.11 7.67
N THR A 341 0.31 0.89 8.83
CA THR A 341 0.87 1.95 9.67
C THR A 341 2.28 1.60 10.12
N GLU A 342 3.14 2.59 10.16
CA GLU A 342 4.46 2.48 10.79
C GLU A 342 4.56 3.47 11.94
N PHE A 343 4.98 2.96 13.09
CA PHE A 343 5.12 3.73 14.32
C PHE A 343 6.56 3.74 14.77
N LYS A 344 6.97 4.87 15.31
CA LYS A 344 8.25 5.05 15.97
C LYS A 344 8.01 5.65 17.34
N LEU A 345 8.17 4.84 18.37
CA LEU A 345 7.81 5.23 19.74
C LEU A 345 8.85 6.13 20.42
N VAL A 346 10.12 5.97 20.07
CA VAL A 346 11.25 6.75 20.61
C VAL A 346 12.30 6.90 19.51
N ASP A 347 12.98 8.05 19.47
CA ASP A 347 14.13 8.25 18.58
C ASP A 347 15.18 7.15 18.80
N ASN A 348 15.63 6.52 17.72
CA ASN A 348 16.55 5.37 17.71
C ASN A 348 15.99 4.03 18.27
N SER A 349 14.69 3.91 18.52
CA SER A 349 14.06 2.61 18.82
C SER A 349 13.67 1.86 17.53
N ASP A 350 13.49 0.54 17.70
CA ASP A 350 12.83 -0.25 16.67
C ASP A 350 11.38 0.23 16.54
N GLY A 351 10.97 0.58 15.31
CA GLY A 351 9.59 0.95 15.03
C GLY A 351 8.68 -0.28 15.01
N ILE A 352 7.39 -0.03 15.08
CA ILE A 352 6.36 -1.06 14.92
C ILE A 352 5.70 -0.85 13.56
N TYR A 353 5.64 -1.92 12.78
CA TYR A 353 4.81 -2.03 11.60
C TYR A 353 3.52 -2.75 11.97
N ALA A 354 2.38 -2.18 11.62
CA ALA A 354 1.09 -2.82 11.79
C ALA A 354 0.32 -2.79 10.48
N LYS A 355 -0.21 -3.95 10.11
CA LYS A 355 -1.05 -4.11 8.93
C LYS A 355 -2.37 -4.75 9.32
N ARG A 356 -3.48 -4.19 8.83
CA ARG A 356 -4.82 -4.74 8.98
C ARG A 356 -5.44 -4.92 7.61
N ASP A 357 -5.84 -6.15 7.31
CA ASP A 357 -6.60 -6.51 6.12
C ASP A 357 -8.00 -6.98 6.56
N VAL A 358 -9.05 -6.35 6.06
CA VAL A 358 -10.43 -6.72 6.32
C VAL A 358 -11.12 -7.04 5.01
N TYR A 359 -11.83 -8.15 4.97
CA TYR A 359 -12.62 -8.60 3.82
C TYR A 359 -14.06 -8.81 4.24
N TYR A 360 -14.98 -8.28 3.46
CA TYR A 360 -16.41 -8.42 3.68
C TYR A 360 -17.05 -9.24 2.56
N ARG A 361 -17.94 -10.15 2.94
CA ARG A 361 -18.65 -11.02 2.00
C ARG A 361 -20.06 -11.30 2.49
N ASN A 362 -20.85 -12.00 1.66
CA ASN A 362 -22.18 -12.50 2.01
C ASN A 362 -23.09 -11.42 2.60
N TYR A 363 -23.06 -10.23 1.97
CA TYR A 363 -24.02 -9.19 2.31
C TYR A 363 -25.44 -9.67 2.06
N CYS A 364 -26.31 -9.46 3.03
CA CYS A 364 -27.71 -9.87 2.98
C CYS A 364 -28.60 -8.88 3.71
N LEU A 365 -29.70 -8.49 3.06
CA LEU A 365 -30.78 -7.75 3.70
C LEU A 365 -31.57 -8.71 4.60
N LEU A 366 -31.80 -8.30 5.83
CA LEU A 366 -32.65 -9.04 6.76
C LEU A 366 -34.03 -8.41 6.73
N TYR A 367 -35.02 -9.16 6.24
CA TYR A 367 -36.40 -8.75 6.29
C TYR A 367 -37.00 -9.23 7.61
N THR A 368 -37.58 -8.34 8.38
CA THR A 368 -38.42 -8.72 9.53
C THR A 368 -39.76 -9.21 8.98
N SER A 369 -40.07 -10.46 9.17
CA SER A 369 -41.41 -11.02 8.95
C SER A 369 -42.42 -10.47 9.95
#